data_d80c76be4676c25d57d703007430bb05
#
_entry.id   d80c76be4676c25d57d703007430bb05
#
_cell.length_a   1.000
_cell.length_b   1.000
_cell.length_c   1.000
_cell.angle_alpha   90.00
_cell.angle_beta   90.00
_cell.angle_gamma   90.00
#
_symmetry.space_group_name_H-M   'P 1'
#
loop_
_entity.id
_entity.type
_entity.pdbx_description
1 polymer ?
#
loop_
_entity_poly.entity_id
_entity_poly.type
_entity_poly.pdbx_seq_one_letter_code
_entity_poly.pdbx_strand_id
1 'polypeptide(L)'
;MTYRFVEEEFKNNFSWKSTDVTSADSLRIAHTQDQRFKLFPYKANGKSPIVTDTKEVVGDFIKTALKAESKDTDFSKLIKKVENEVAIEQENMNSLFSIIRMMFYNEGKFISDNIGMYAYKGSSDNKSVERLAIFLNDVLKVDQDIVHAITEAQKKYPYNALEELVIQCLDAVPSKDNQTEPGYYVVFEDAGKQFKKDFIFMLNSGMTGSDDFADLLALYYLYYTSQTCIVLDHFGSGNRDERTPLYFALDWEKVSANRECCKGGWKILQENVKHIFSHAVTLELLNQTDDSDEMLDYIRFSELVENGTIDDLETAAEIRKIEKIYTDAVGDYKNFYQIPAMNGKNETDVAIRRLFSCVHTQFINKRKSANDKYVNKLIEFYRSRWLKNRKKSGLVFNLTERDIIFLTKLSIQNEERIRLIDLFKEYEKRGVYLDNSSKILLQEFFTKLNMLDKKSDSGDAQYVKRIL
;
A
#
# COMPACT_ATOMS: atom_id res chain seq x y z
N MET A 1 -12.82 -10.34 28.51
CA MET A 1 -12.80 -10.99 27.17
C MET A 1 -11.91 -12.23 27.30
N THR A 2 -12.26 -13.36 26.72
CA THR A 2 -11.40 -14.56 26.74
C THR A 2 -11.04 -14.89 25.30
N TYR A 3 -9.76 -14.90 24.96
CA TYR A 3 -9.31 -15.35 23.66
C TYR A 3 -9.51 -16.87 23.54
N ARG A 4 -10.23 -17.30 22.53
CA ARG A 4 -10.53 -18.71 22.31
C ARG A 4 -10.38 -19.11 20.85
N PHE A 5 -9.52 -20.07 20.60
CA PHE A 5 -9.34 -20.66 19.28
C PHE A 5 -10.50 -21.60 18.91
N VAL A 6 -11.00 -21.50 17.68
CA VAL A 6 -12.07 -22.35 17.14
C VAL A 6 -11.51 -23.26 16.06
N GLU A 7 -11.31 -24.51 16.40
CA GLU A 7 -10.71 -25.51 15.50
C GLU A 7 -11.55 -25.77 14.25
N GLU A 8 -12.87 -25.63 14.32
CA GLU A 8 -13.76 -25.80 13.19
C GLU A 8 -13.60 -24.69 12.16
N GLU A 9 -13.50 -23.43 12.59
CA GLU A 9 -13.19 -22.27 11.73
C GLU A 9 -11.84 -22.45 11.04
N PHE A 10 -10.82 -22.86 11.78
CA PHE A 10 -9.51 -23.18 11.23
C PHE A 10 -9.60 -24.25 10.14
N LYS A 11 -10.30 -25.38 10.39
CA LYS A 11 -10.43 -26.47 9.42
C LYS A 11 -11.13 -26.00 8.14
N ASN A 12 -12.17 -25.19 8.27
CA ASN A 12 -12.92 -24.64 7.15
C ASN A 12 -12.06 -23.68 6.33
N ASN A 13 -11.47 -22.69 6.98
CA ASN A 13 -10.71 -21.62 6.33
C ASN A 13 -9.39 -22.10 5.73
N PHE A 14 -8.74 -23.10 6.33
CA PHE A 14 -7.49 -23.69 5.82
C PHE A 14 -7.69 -24.93 4.95
N SER A 15 -8.92 -25.19 4.50
CA SER A 15 -9.25 -26.29 3.58
C SER A 15 -8.72 -27.65 4.09
N TRP A 16 -9.07 -28.00 5.32
CA TRP A 16 -8.61 -29.23 5.99
C TRP A 16 -8.94 -30.49 5.17
N LYS A 17 -7.94 -31.36 5.01
CA LYS A 17 -8.11 -32.67 4.36
C LYS A 17 -8.06 -33.78 5.39
N SER A 18 -9.04 -34.66 5.37
CA SER A 18 -9.14 -35.80 6.28
C SER A 18 -8.18 -36.96 5.98
N THR A 19 -7.43 -36.90 4.86
CA THR A 19 -6.47 -37.93 4.46
C THR A 19 -5.24 -37.91 5.35
N ASP A 20 -4.76 -39.09 5.75
CA ASP A 20 -3.52 -39.22 6.51
C ASP A 20 -2.35 -38.62 5.72
N VAL A 21 -1.46 -37.94 6.44
CA VAL A 21 -0.20 -37.44 5.89
C VAL A 21 0.72 -38.64 5.67
N THR A 22 0.58 -39.30 4.51
CA THR A 22 1.33 -40.50 4.17
C THR A 22 2.69 -40.21 3.57
N SER A 23 2.95 -38.96 3.21
CA SER A 23 4.25 -38.50 2.71
C SER A 23 4.57 -37.10 3.22
N ALA A 24 5.86 -36.77 3.30
CA ALA A 24 6.35 -35.43 3.68
C ALA A 24 5.88 -34.29 2.76
N ASP A 25 5.26 -34.61 1.64
CA ASP A 25 4.75 -33.65 0.65
C ASP A 25 3.23 -33.45 0.72
N SER A 26 2.48 -34.27 1.45
CA SER A 26 1.03 -34.15 1.59
C SER A 26 0.67 -33.36 2.83
N LEU A 27 0.33 -32.08 2.65
CA LEU A 27 -0.23 -31.27 3.74
C LEU A 27 -1.71 -31.54 3.92
N ARG A 28 -2.17 -31.55 5.19
CA ARG A 28 -3.61 -31.58 5.54
C ARG A 28 -4.28 -30.22 5.34
N ILE A 29 -3.53 -29.14 5.23
CA ILE A 29 -4.04 -27.77 5.11
C ILE A 29 -3.48 -27.04 3.89
N ALA A 30 -4.22 -26.04 3.42
CA ALA A 30 -3.69 -25.00 2.55
C ALA A 30 -3.23 -23.81 3.41
N HIS A 31 -2.08 -23.19 3.08
CA HIS A 31 -1.66 -21.94 3.72
C HIS A 31 -2.50 -20.80 3.16
N THR A 32 -3.70 -20.67 3.71
CA THR A 32 -4.69 -19.67 3.28
C THR A 32 -4.40 -18.32 3.95
N GLN A 33 -4.84 -17.26 3.34
CA GLN A 33 -4.79 -15.88 3.84
C GLN A 33 -6.02 -15.12 3.34
N ASP A 34 -6.30 -13.98 3.94
CA ASP A 34 -7.39 -13.08 3.57
C ASP A 34 -8.80 -13.71 3.70
N GLN A 35 -8.99 -14.70 4.57
CA GLN A 35 -10.31 -15.23 4.89
C GLN A 35 -10.94 -14.39 6.00
N ARG A 36 -10.20 -14.17 7.09
CA ARG A 36 -10.60 -13.34 8.22
C ARG A 36 -9.68 -12.14 8.41
N PHE A 37 -8.37 -12.32 8.25
CA PHE A 37 -7.37 -11.26 8.44
C PHE A 37 -6.70 -10.87 7.11
N LYS A 38 -7.08 -9.73 6.53
CA LYS A 38 -6.50 -9.22 5.28
C LYS A 38 -5.33 -8.29 5.60
N LEU A 39 -4.09 -8.69 5.26
CA LEU A 39 -2.89 -7.91 5.57
C LEU A 39 -2.29 -7.19 4.37
N PHE A 40 -2.06 -7.89 3.24
CA PHE A 40 -1.48 -7.34 2.01
C PHE A 40 -2.28 -7.79 0.78
N PRO A 41 -2.28 -7.00 -0.31
CA PRO A 41 -3.10 -7.29 -1.50
C PRO A 41 -2.51 -8.37 -2.41
N TYR A 42 -1.62 -9.23 -1.90
CA TYR A 42 -0.89 -10.20 -2.70
C TYR A 42 -1.52 -11.58 -2.68
N LYS A 43 -1.32 -12.32 -3.77
CA LYS A 43 -1.65 -13.75 -3.84
C LYS A 43 -0.39 -14.54 -4.22
N ALA A 44 -0.16 -15.66 -3.53
CA ALA A 44 1.00 -16.53 -3.73
C ALA A 44 0.95 -17.34 -5.03
N ASN A 45 -0.06 -17.14 -5.88
CA ASN A 45 -0.18 -17.80 -7.17
C ASN A 45 0.64 -17.08 -8.26
N GLY A 46 1.22 -17.84 -9.19
CA GLY A 46 2.01 -17.28 -10.29
C GLY A 46 1.18 -16.60 -11.39
N LYS A 47 -0.16 -16.68 -11.33
CA LYS A 47 -1.06 -16.10 -12.34
C LYS A 47 -1.48 -14.66 -12.02
N SER A 48 -1.29 -14.20 -10.78
CA SER A 48 -1.59 -12.81 -10.40
C SER A 48 -0.48 -11.89 -10.89
N PRO A 49 -0.75 -10.93 -11.78
CA PRO A 49 0.24 -9.97 -12.25
C PRO A 49 0.83 -9.13 -11.12
N ILE A 50 2.04 -8.64 -11.32
CA ILE A 50 2.68 -7.68 -10.42
C ILE A 50 2.24 -6.29 -10.88
N VAL A 51 1.77 -5.46 -9.95
CA VAL A 51 1.47 -4.05 -10.21
C VAL A 51 2.74 -3.25 -9.93
N THR A 52 3.33 -2.69 -10.97
CA THR A 52 4.55 -1.88 -10.89
C THR A 52 4.31 -0.41 -11.20
N ASP A 53 3.17 -0.09 -11.83
CA ASP A 53 2.75 1.27 -12.15
C ASP A 53 1.46 1.62 -11.42
N THR A 54 1.55 2.58 -10.50
CA THR A 54 0.39 3.07 -9.74
C THR A 54 -0.58 3.90 -10.59
N LYS A 55 -0.19 4.33 -11.80
CA LYS A 55 -1.09 5.03 -12.72
C LYS A 55 -2.30 4.17 -13.10
N GLU A 56 -2.10 2.85 -13.23
CA GLU A 56 -3.19 1.90 -13.46
C GLU A 56 -4.18 1.85 -12.29
N VAL A 57 -3.69 2.15 -11.07
CA VAL A 57 -4.47 2.04 -9.82
C VAL A 57 -5.34 3.27 -9.55
N VAL A 58 -4.97 4.45 -10.07
CA VAL A 58 -5.62 5.73 -9.74
C VAL A 58 -7.13 5.69 -9.95
N GLY A 59 -7.58 5.22 -11.12
CA GLY A 59 -9.01 5.16 -11.43
C GLY A 59 -9.80 4.25 -10.48
N ASP A 60 -9.27 3.06 -10.17
CA ASP A 60 -9.90 2.11 -9.25
C ASP A 60 -9.83 2.61 -7.80
N PHE A 61 -8.77 3.34 -7.42
CA PHE A 61 -8.66 4.00 -6.12
C PHE A 61 -9.76 5.05 -5.91
N ILE A 62 -9.96 5.93 -6.88
CA ILE A 62 -11.01 6.97 -6.82
C ILE A 62 -12.42 6.34 -6.83
N LYS A 63 -12.66 5.33 -7.68
CA LYS A 63 -13.93 4.60 -7.69
C LYS A 63 -14.22 3.94 -6.33
N THR A 64 -13.23 3.29 -5.74
CA THR A 64 -13.37 2.66 -4.41
C THR A 64 -13.68 3.70 -3.35
N ALA A 65 -12.98 4.84 -3.35
CA ALA A 65 -13.25 5.96 -2.43
C ALA A 65 -14.68 6.48 -2.54
N LEU A 66 -15.18 6.65 -3.77
CA LEU A 66 -16.55 7.11 -4.06
C LEU A 66 -17.62 6.02 -3.89
N LYS A 67 -17.24 4.78 -3.58
CA LYS A 67 -18.11 3.59 -3.59
C LYS A 67 -18.87 3.45 -4.92
N ALA A 68 -18.25 3.82 -6.01
CA ALA A 68 -18.83 3.76 -7.34
C ALA A 68 -18.81 2.32 -7.86
N GLU A 69 -19.95 1.86 -8.41
CA GLU A 69 -20.01 0.57 -9.08
C GLU A 69 -19.17 0.61 -10.36
N SER A 70 -18.37 -0.41 -10.56
CA SER A 70 -17.58 -0.52 -11.79
C SER A 70 -18.46 -1.01 -12.92
N LYS A 71 -18.83 -0.10 -13.81
CA LYS A 71 -19.62 -0.41 -15.00
C LYS A 71 -18.92 0.17 -16.23
N ASP A 72 -18.69 -0.68 -17.22
CA ASP A 72 -18.14 -0.19 -18.48
C ASP A 72 -19.17 0.71 -19.18
N THR A 73 -18.71 1.89 -19.54
CA THR A 73 -19.53 2.83 -20.32
C THR A 73 -19.54 2.39 -21.77
N ASP A 74 -20.68 1.87 -22.22
CA ASP A 74 -20.88 1.41 -23.59
C ASP A 74 -20.82 2.59 -24.58
N PHE A 75 -19.85 2.55 -25.51
CA PHE A 75 -19.69 3.56 -26.53
C PHE A 75 -20.95 3.80 -27.35
N SER A 76 -21.66 2.73 -27.74
CA SER A 76 -22.86 2.84 -28.58
C SER A 76 -24.01 3.54 -27.85
N LYS A 77 -24.09 3.39 -26.52
CA LYS A 77 -25.07 4.12 -25.70
C LYS A 77 -24.70 5.58 -25.55
N LEU A 78 -23.42 5.87 -25.31
CA LEU A 78 -22.94 7.22 -25.20
C LEU A 78 -23.19 8.01 -26.49
N ILE A 79 -22.84 7.46 -27.65
CA ILE A 79 -23.00 8.12 -28.94
C ILE A 79 -24.48 8.45 -29.27
N LYS A 80 -25.41 7.56 -28.95
CA LYS A 80 -26.87 7.84 -29.12
C LYS A 80 -27.31 9.04 -28.28
N LYS A 81 -26.77 9.21 -27.09
CA LYS A 81 -27.11 10.37 -26.25
C LYS A 81 -26.45 11.65 -26.79
N VAL A 82 -25.16 11.57 -27.20
CA VAL A 82 -24.47 12.68 -27.85
C VAL A 82 -25.23 13.15 -29.11
N GLU A 83 -25.73 12.23 -29.93
CA GLU A 83 -26.50 12.55 -31.12
C GLU A 83 -27.79 13.35 -30.81
N ASN A 84 -28.42 13.09 -29.65
CA ASN A 84 -29.62 13.81 -29.21
C ASN A 84 -29.31 15.19 -28.60
N GLU A 85 -28.12 15.40 -28.07
CA GLU A 85 -27.72 16.64 -27.39
C GLU A 85 -27.10 17.68 -28.32
N VAL A 86 -26.58 17.26 -29.47
CA VAL A 86 -25.82 18.14 -30.36
C VAL A 86 -26.55 18.36 -31.69
N ALA A 87 -26.81 19.61 -32.00
CA ALA A 87 -27.36 20.01 -33.30
C ALA A 87 -26.23 20.24 -34.32
N ILE A 88 -25.77 19.16 -34.96
CA ILE A 88 -24.70 19.18 -35.98
C ILE A 88 -25.23 18.49 -37.25
N GLU A 89 -24.74 18.93 -38.41
CA GLU A 89 -25.02 18.29 -39.70
C GLU A 89 -24.50 16.82 -39.71
N GLN A 90 -25.21 15.94 -40.35
CA GLN A 90 -24.96 14.48 -40.36
C GLN A 90 -23.51 14.13 -40.80
N GLU A 91 -22.97 14.88 -41.74
CA GLU A 91 -21.58 14.66 -42.22
C GLU A 91 -20.53 14.90 -41.14
N ASN A 92 -20.76 15.85 -40.24
CA ASN A 92 -19.87 16.20 -39.15
C ASN A 92 -20.05 15.29 -37.92
N MET A 93 -21.20 14.63 -37.78
CA MET A 93 -21.51 13.75 -36.65
C MET A 93 -20.53 12.56 -36.58
N ASN A 94 -20.23 11.93 -37.70
CA ASN A 94 -19.26 10.81 -37.76
C ASN A 94 -17.85 11.23 -37.34
N SER A 95 -17.47 12.46 -37.67
CA SER A 95 -16.18 13.04 -37.24
C SER A 95 -16.15 13.26 -35.73
N LEU A 96 -17.22 13.79 -35.14
CA LEU A 96 -17.36 13.96 -33.69
C LEU A 96 -17.27 12.60 -32.97
N PHE A 97 -17.99 11.58 -33.45
CA PHE A 97 -17.94 10.23 -32.87
C PHE A 97 -16.54 9.62 -32.92
N SER A 98 -15.82 9.84 -34.02
CA SER A 98 -14.44 9.38 -34.15
C SER A 98 -13.51 10.07 -33.16
N ILE A 99 -13.70 11.37 -32.93
CA ILE A 99 -12.93 12.15 -31.93
C ILE A 99 -13.23 11.64 -30.52
N ILE A 100 -14.51 11.47 -30.16
CA ILE A 100 -14.91 10.93 -28.85
C ILE A 100 -14.32 9.55 -28.65
N ARG A 101 -14.36 8.67 -29.65
CA ARG A 101 -13.75 7.34 -29.57
C ARG A 101 -12.26 7.40 -29.34
N MET A 102 -11.56 8.27 -30.07
CA MET A 102 -10.10 8.40 -29.97
C MET A 102 -9.65 8.98 -28.62
N MET A 103 -10.43 9.92 -28.06
CA MET A 103 -10.08 10.60 -26.81
C MET A 103 -10.50 9.83 -25.55
N PHE A 104 -11.64 9.14 -25.57
CA PHE A 104 -12.25 8.57 -24.38
C PHE A 104 -12.35 7.04 -24.38
N TYR A 105 -11.92 6.37 -25.45
CA TYR A 105 -11.98 4.91 -25.53
C TYR A 105 -10.66 4.30 -26.02
N ASN A 106 -10.25 3.22 -25.39
CA ASN A 106 -9.18 2.35 -25.85
C ASN A 106 -9.65 0.90 -25.79
N GLU A 107 -9.49 0.16 -26.89
CA GLU A 107 -9.93 -1.25 -27.00
C GLU A 107 -11.37 -1.49 -26.53
N GLY A 108 -12.26 -0.53 -26.77
CA GLY A 108 -13.67 -0.59 -26.38
C GLY A 108 -13.97 -0.21 -24.92
N LYS A 109 -12.97 0.10 -24.12
CA LYS A 109 -13.12 0.56 -22.72
C LYS A 109 -13.04 2.08 -22.63
N PHE A 110 -13.88 2.65 -21.77
CA PHE A 110 -13.79 4.08 -21.45
C PHE A 110 -12.51 4.36 -20.66
N ILE A 111 -11.71 5.30 -21.16
CA ILE A 111 -10.48 5.78 -20.53
C ILE A 111 -10.65 7.24 -20.14
N SER A 112 -10.06 7.63 -19.02
CA SER A 112 -9.97 9.01 -18.62
C SER A 112 -8.79 9.19 -17.67
N ASP A 113 -8.12 10.33 -17.81
CA ASP A 113 -6.98 10.73 -16.98
C ASP A 113 -7.31 11.95 -16.10
N ASN A 114 -8.58 12.36 -16.01
CA ASN A 114 -9.00 13.48 -15.16
C ASN A 114 -9.91 13.03 -14.01
N ILE A 115 -9.86 13.79 -12.92
CA ILE A 115 -10.57 13.46 -11.68
C ILE A 115 -12.09 13.37 -11.87
N GLY A 116 -12.67 14.16 -12.76
CA GLY A 116 -14.11 14.20 -13.00
C GLY A 116 -14.67 12.94 -13.66
N MET A 117 -13.81 12.20 -14.34
CA MET A 117 -14.21 11.05 -15.15
C MET A 117 -13.77 9.69 -14.60
N TYR A 118 -12.91 9.65 -13.57
CA TYR A 118 -12.43 8.37 -13.03
C TYR A 118 -13.54 7.43 -12.57
N ALA A 119 -14.66 7.97 -12.07
CA ALA A 119 -15.81 7.15 -11.68
C ALA A 119 -16.43 6.35 -12.85
N TYR A 120 -16.27 6.82 -14.08
CA TYR A 120 -16.81 6.20 -15.30
C TYR A 120 -15.85 5.25 -16.00
N LYS A 121 -14.58 5.23 -15.58
CA LYS A 121 -13.56 4.33 -16.12
C LYS A 121 -13.93 2.88 -15.80
N GLY A 122 -13.91 2.00 -16.79
CA GLY A 122 -14.09 0.56 -16.60
C GLY A 122 -13.07 -0.02 -15.62
N SER A 123 -13.39 -1.12 -14.94
CA SER A 123 -12.44 -1.82 -14.10
C SER A 123 -11.27 -2.35 -14.91
N SER A 124 -10.10 -2.34 -14.30
CA SER A 124 -8.95 -3.05 -14.85
C SER A 124 -9.25 -4.54 -14.95
N ASP A 125 -8.88 -5.18 -16.08
CA ASP A 125 -8.92 -6.64 -16.21
C ASP A 125 -7.93 -7.32 -15.23
N ASN A 126 -7.00 -6.54 -14.73
CA ASN A 126 -6.02 -6.97 -13.75
C ASN A 126 -6.58 -6.88 -12.32
N LYS A 127 -7.12 -7.99 -11.81
CA LYS A 127 -7.64 -8.08 -10.43
C LYS A 127 -6.60 -7.68 -9.35
N SER A 128 -5.31 -7.62 -9.69
CA SER A 128 -4.28 -7.14 -8.74
C SER A 128 -4.35 -5.63 -8.60
N VAL A 129 -4.72 -4.89 -9.64
CA VAL A 129 -4.95 -3.44 -9.60
C VAL A 129 -6.14 -3.11 -8.70
N GLU A 130 -7.27 -3.80 -8.89
CA GLU A 130 -8.46 -3.63 -8.05
C GLU A 130 -8.14 -3.91 -6.56
N ARG A 131 -7.47 -5.04 -6.28
CA ARG A 131 -7.08 -5.37 -4.89
C ARG A 131 -6.15 -4.33 -4.28
N LEU A 132 -5.19 -3.81 -5.06
CA LEU A 132 -4.29 -2.76 -4.59
C LEU A 132 -5.04 -1.44 -4.33
N ALA A 133 -6.02 -1.10 -5.16
CA ALA A 133 -6.87 0.07 -4.96
C ALA A 133 -7.68 -0.03 -3.66
N ILE A 134 -8.32 -1.17 -3.40
CA ILE A 134 -9.05 -1.43 -2.15
C ILE A 134 -8.08 -1.36 -0.96
N PHE A 135 -6.95 -2.06 -1.05
CA PHE A 135 -5.92 -2.04 0.00
C PHE A 135 -5.49 -0.62 0.35
N LEU A 136 -5.17 0.21 -0.66
CA LEU A 136 -4.74 1.59 -0.41
C LEU A 136 -5.86 2.45 0.20
N ASN A 137 -7.12 2.25 -0.20
CA ASN A 137 -8.25 2.94 0.43
C ASN A 137 -8.36 2.60 1.93
N ASP A 138 -8.24 1.31 2.27
CA ASP A 138 -8.38 0.84 3.64
C ASP A 138 -7.19 1.31 4.50
N VAL A 139 -5.96 1.02 4.08
CA VAL A 139 -4.76 1.27 4.90
C VAL A 139 -4.39 2.75 4.99
N LEU A 140 -4.78 3.56 4.02
CA LEU A 140 -4.63 5.02 4.06
C LEU A 140 -5.84 5.71 4.70
N LYS A 141 -6.81 4.92 5.20
CA LYS A 141 -8.00 5.39 5.93
C LYS A 141 -8.77 6.47 5.15
N VAL A 142 -9.11 6.15 3.89
CA VAL A 142 -9.94 7.05 3.07
C VAL A 142 -11.29 7.24 3.75
N ASP A 143 -11.57 8.45 4.22
CA ASP A 143 -12.75 8.82 4.98
C ASP A 143 -13.67 9.81 4.22
N GLN A 144 -14.73 10.24 4.87
CA GLN A 144 -15.71 11.15 4.28
C GLN A 144 -15.12 12.52 3.91
N ASP A 145 -14.07 13.00 4.59
CA ASP A 145 -13.42 14.27 4.24
C ASP A 145 -12.69 14.13 2.90
N ILE A 146 -12.01 13.01 2.66
CA ILE A 146 -11.36 12.70 1.38
C ILE A 146 -12.41 12.58 0.27
N VAL A 147 -13.52 11.85 0.53
CA VAL A 147 -14.64 11.71 -0.42
C VAL A 147 -15.23 13.06 -0.77
N HIS A 148 -15.47 13.92 0.23
CA HIS A 148 -15.96 15.29 0.01
C HIS A 148 -14.97 16.11 -0.83
N ALA A 149 -13.68 16.05 -0.52
CA ALA A 149 -12.65 16.76 -1.28
C ALA A 149 -12.58 16.29 -2.75
N ILE A 150 -12.71 14.98 -3.03
CA ILE A 150 -12.80 14.45 -4.39
C ILE A 150 -14.02 15.04 -5.11
N THR A 151 -15.19 15.00 -4.47
CA THR A 151 -16.44 15.51 -5.05
C THR A 151 -16.37 17.00 -5.39
N GLU A 152 -15.78 17.80 -4.49
CA GLU A 152 -15.58 19.24 -4.73
C GLU A 152 -14.57 19.50 -5.85
N ALA A 153 -13.49 18.71 -5.92
CA ALA A 153 -12.53 18.81 -7.00
C ALA A 153 -13.15 18.44 -8.36
N GLN A 154 -14.02 17.42 -8.40
CA GLN A 154 -14.79 17.05 -9.60
C GLN A 154 -15.67 18.20 -10.09
N LYS A 155 -16.39 18.89 -9.20
CA LYS A 155 -17.24 20.03 -9.54
C LYS A 155 -16.46 21.25 -10.06
N LYS A 156 -15.24 21.45 -9.57
CA LYS A 156 -14.39 22.59 -9.93
C LYS A 156 -13.46 22.32 -11.09
N TYR A 157 -13.40 21.08 -11.56
CA TYR A 157 -12.51 20.70 -12.67
C TYR A 157 -12.86 21.52 -13.92
N PRO A 158 -11.86 22.15 -14.59
CA PRO A 158 -12.11 22.96 -15.77
C PRO A 158 -12.24 22.07 -17.03
N TYR A 159 -13.43 21.48 -17.19
CA TYR A 159 -13.72 20.66 -18.35
C TYR A 159 -13.65 21.48 -19.64
N ASN A 160 -13.08 20.92 -20.71
CA ASN A 160 -13.27 21.46 -22.03
C ASN A 160 -14.66 21.09 -22.59
N ALA A 161 -15.10 21.76 -23.66
CA ALA A 161 -16.44 21.57 -24.22
C ALA A 161 -16.77 20.11 -24.61
N LEU A 162 -15.77 19.34 -25.04
CA LEU A 162 -15.96 17.94 -25.40
C LEU A 162 -16.08 17.05 -24.14
N GLU A 163 -15.30 17.30 -23.11
CA GLU A 163 -15.43 16.63 -21.82
C GLU A 163 -16.78 16.94 -21.18
N GLU A 164 -17.23 18.20 -21.21
CA GLU A 164 -18.56 18.58 -20.70
C GLU A 164 -19.68 17.83 -21.43
N LEU A 165 -19.62 17.80 -22.76
CA LEU A 165 -20.59 17.05 -23.57
C LEU A 165 -20.62 15.56 -23.19
N VAL A 166 -19.45 14.94 -23.09
CA VAL A 166 -19.34 13.51 -22.73
C VAL A 166 -19.90 13.27 -21.34
N ILE A 167 -19.53 14.08 -20.33
CA ILE A 167 -20.03 13.95 -18.95
C ILE A 167 -21.56 14.08 -18.88
N GLN A 168 -22.14 15.06 -19.60
CA GLN A 168 -23.60 15.24 -19.63
C GLN A 168 -24.33 14.03 -20.23
N CYS A 169 -23.68 13.32 -21.14
CA CYS A 169 -24.23 12.13 -21.80
C CYS A 169 -23.92 10.82 -21.04
N LEU A 170 -23.07 10.82 -20.01
CA LEU A 170 -22.80 9.65 -19.20
C LEU A 170 -23.96 9.34 -18.25
N ASP A 171 -24.26 8.07 -18.05
CA ASP A 171 -25.23 7.64 -17.04
C ASP A 171 -24.66 7.89 -15.64
N ALA A 172 -25.51 8.24 -14.68
CA ALA A 172 -25.10 8.30 -13.29
C ALA A 172 -24.47 6.97 -12.87
N VAL A 173 -23.33 7.06 -12.20
CA VAL A 173 -22.63 5.87 -11.69
C VAL A 173 -23.40 5.35 -10.47
N PRO A 174 -23.90 4.10 -10.49
CA PRO A 174 -24.55 3.52 -9.33
C PRO A 174 -23.59 3.43 -8.15
N SER A 175 -24.13 3.60 -6.93
CA SER A 175 -23.40 3.32 -5.70
C SER A 175 -23.33 1.80 -5.49
N LYS A 176 -22.15 1.28 -5.16
CA LYS A 176 -22.03 -0.10 -4.67
C LYS A 176 -22.80 -0.22 -3.35
N ASP A 177 -23.69 -1.20 -3.26
CA ASP A 177 -24.24 -1.61 -1.97
C ASP A 177 -23.10 -1.95 -1.02
N ASN A 178 -23.24 -1.57 0.25
CA ASN A 178 -22.26 -1.86 1.29
C ASN A 178 -22.09 -3.38 1.42
N GLN A 179 -21.19 -3.96 0.66
CA GLN A 179 -20.76 -5.33 0.90
C GLN A 179 -19.92 -5.33 2.17
N THR A 180 -20.35 -6.12 3.13
CA THR A 180 -19.78 -6.28 4.47
C THR A 180 -18.52 -7.17 4.48
N GLU A 181 -17.73 -7.20 3.40
CA GLU A 181 -16.45 -7.88 3.47
C GLU A 181 -15.48 -7.10 4.37
N PRO A 182 -14.77 -7.76 5.28
CA PRO A 182 -13.77 -7.08 6.11
C PRO A 182 -12.70 -6.44 5.24
N GLY A 183 -12.38 -5.18 5.56
CA GLY A 183 -11.30 -4.43 4.90
C GLY A 183 -9.91 -4.95 5.27
N TYR A 184 -8.89 -4.37 4.66
CA TYR A 184 -7.50 -4.64 5.04
C TYR A 184 -7.18 -4.05 6.41
N TYR A 185 -6.50 -4.84 7.23
CA TYR A 185 -6.11 -4.43 8.57
C TYR A 185 -5.01 -3.37 8.55
N VAL A 186 -5.18 -2.30 9.34
CA VAL A 186 -4.23 -1.19 9.41
C VAL A 186 -3.21 -1.43 10.50
N VAL A 187 -1.97 -1.77 10.12
CA VAL A 187 -0.87 -2.01 11.06
C VAL A 187 -0.14 -0.72 11.42
N PHE A 188 0.12 0.14 10.45
CA PHE A 188 0.85 1.41 10.61
C PHE A 188 -0.06 2.60 10.29
N GLU A 189 -0.40 3.39 11.31
CA GLU A 189 -1.46 4.41 11.20
C GLU A 189 -0.99 5.76 10.68
N ASP A 190 0.27 6.12 10.91
CA ASP A 190 0.79 7.45 10.60
C ASP A 190 0.72 7.77 9.09
N ALA A 191 0.87 6.75 8.23
CA ALA A 191 0.80 6.92 6.77
C ALA A 191 -0.55 7.49 6.32
N GLY A 192 -1.66 6.99 6.86
CA GLY A 192 -3.01 7.49 6.53
C GLY A 192 -3.23 8.93 6.99
N LYS A 193 -2.73 9.28 8.18
CA LYS A 193 -2.82 10.65 8.71
C LYS A 193 -2.10 11.67 7.82
N GLN A 194 -0.92 11.31 7.32
CA GLN A 194 -0.14 12.19 6.45
C GLN A 194 -0.69 12.19 5.02
N PHE A 195 -1.13 11.02 4.50
CA PHE A 195 -1.77 10.90 3.19
C PHE A 195 -2.97 11.83 3.04
N LYS A 196 -3.88 11.83 4.02
CA LYS A 196 -5.06 12.68 4.01
C LYS A 196 -4.72 14.16 3.78
N LYS A 197 -3.70 14.69 4.49
CA LYS A 197 -3.24 16.08 4.34
C LYS A 197 -2.73 16.36 2.93
N ASP A 198 -1.89 15.47 2.41
CA ASP A 198 -1.27 15.65 1.09
C ASP A 198 -2.29 15.49 -0.04
N PHE A 199 -3.19 14.53 0.06
CA PHE A 199 -4.23 14.28 -0.94
C PHE A 199 -5.21 15.47 -1.04
N ILE A 200 -5.69 15.98 0.11
CA ILE A 200 -6.57 17.15 0.14
C ILE A 200 -5.83 18.40 -0.40
N PHE A 201 -4.55 18.57 -0.05
CA PHE A 201 -3.74 19.65 -0.61
C PHE A 201 -3.66 19.55 -2.14
N MET A 202 -3.37 18.38 -2.69
CA MET A 202 -3.27 18.16 -4.14
C MET A 202 -4.58 18.53 -4.86
N LEU A 203 -5.71 18.06 -4.34
CA LEU A 203 -7.03 18.38 -4.90
C LEU A 203 -7.30 19.89 -4.91
N ASN A 204 -6.96 20.57 -3.81
CA ASN A 204 -7.20 22.02 -3.66
C ASN A 204 -6.23 22.89 -4.49
N SER A 205 -5.03 22.38 -4.79
CA SER A 205 -4.01 23.09 -5.57
C SER A 205 -4.08 22.82 -7.08
N GLY A 206 -5.04 22.00 -7.53
CA GLY A 206 -5.20 21.66 -8.94
C GLY A 206 -4.18 20.60 -9.44
N MET A 207 -3.44 19.96 -8.55
CA MET A 207 -2.60 18.79 -8.87
C MET A 207 -3.48 17.54 -9.03
N THR A 208 -4.28 17.51 -10.10
CA THR A 208 -5.30 16.49 -10.32
C THR A 208 -5.02 15.60 -11.53
N GLY A 209 -3.81 15.67 -12.07
CA GLY A 209 -3.35 14.80 -13.15
C GLY A 209 -3.14 13.35 -12.69
N SER A 210 -3.32 12.40 -13.60
CA SER A 210 -3.11 10.99 -13.31
C SER A 210 -1.68 10.67 -12.83
N ASP A 211 -0.68 11.39 -13.35
CA ASP A 211 0.71 11.22 -12.93
C ASP A 211 0.96 11.72 -11.51
N ASP A 212 0.34 12.83 -11.10
CA ASP A 212 0.46 13.36 -9.74
C ASP A 212 -0.18 12.41 -8.71
N PHE A 213 -1.38 11.87 -9.01
CA PHE A 213 -2.01 10.86 -8.16
C PHE A 213 -1.21 9.55 -8.14
N ALA A 214 -0.67 9.12 -9.27
CA ALA A 214 0.18 7.94 -9.32
C ALA A 214 1.43 8.10 -8.45
N ASP A 215 2.08 9.27 -8.48
CA ASP A 215 3.23 9.59 -7.64
C ASP A 215 2.86 9.57 -6.15
N LEU A 216 1.70 10.13 -5.80
CA LEU A 216 1.22 10.12 -4.41
C LEU A 216 0.92 8.70 -3.91
N LEU A 217 0.15 7.93 -4.69
CA LEU A 217 -0.18 6.54 -4.33
C LEU A 217 1.08 5.68 -4.22
N ALA A 218 2.05 5.86 -5.14
CA ALA A 218 3.33 5.15 -5.08
C ALA A 218 4.10 5.48 -3.80
N LEU A 219 4.22 6.77 -3.45
CA LEU A 219 4.92 7.24 -2.25
C LEU A 219 4.30 6.63 -0.98
N TYR A 220 2.98 6.70 -0.85
CA TYR A 220 2.29 6.20 0.34
C TYR A 220 2.19 4.68 0.38
N TYR A 221 2.17 4.00 -0.76
CA TYR A 221 2.30 2.56 -0.81
C TYR A 221 3.68 2.08 -0.33
N LEU A 222 4.77 2.74 -0.78
CA LEU A 222 6.11 2.49 -0.26
C LEU A 222 6.18 2.77 1.25
N TYR A 223 5.70 3.94 1.68
CA TYR A 223 5.77 4.37 3.07
C TYR A 223 5.01 3.41 4.00
N TYR A 224 3.73 3.13 3.70
CA TYR A 224 2.92 2.22 4.50
C TYR A 224 3.51 0.81 4.55
N THR A 225 3.83 0.22 3.39
CA THR A 225 4.27 -1.19 3.35
C THR A 225 5.64 -1.39 3.99
N SER A 226 6.57 -0.44 3.82
CA SER A 226 7.89 -0.53 4.45
C SER A 226 7.81 -0.46 5.98
N GLN A 227 7.04 0.47 6.52
CA GLN A 227 6.85 0.59 7.96
C GLN A 227 6.08 -0.60 8.54
N THR A 228 5.03 -1.06 7.85
CA THR A 228 4.27 -2.27 8.23
C THR A 228 5.18 -3.49 8.34
N CYS A 229 6.07 -3.72 7.37
CA CYS A 229 7.02 -4.85 7.44
C CYS A 229 7.89 -4.79 8.70
N ILE A 230 8.37 -3.60 9.07
CA ILE A 230 9.22 -3.40 10.25
C ILE A 230 8.41 -3.59 11.54
N VAL A 231 7.23 -2.99 11.62
CA VAL A 231 6.35 -3.08 12.80
C VAL A 231 5.98 -4.53 13.09
N LEU A 232 5.63 -5.30 12.07
CA LEU A 232 5.27 -6.72 12.22
C LEU A 232 6.41 -7.56 12.79
N ASP A 233 7.67 -7.34 12.35
CA ASP A 233 8.84 -8.06 12.86
C ASP A 233 9.20 -7.69 14.32
N HIS A 234 8.67 -6.59 14.82
CA HIS A 234 8.77 -6.24 16.25
C HIS A 234 7.71 -6.93 17.12
N PHE A 235 6.74 -7.62 16.52
CA PHE A 235 5.64 -8.32 17.20
C PHE A 235 4.90 -7.40 18.20
N GLY A 236 4.60 -7.88 19.41
CA GLY A 236 3.94 -7.09 20.45
C GLY A 236 4.74 -5.86 20.94
N SER A 237 6.00 -5.71 20.53
CA SER A 237 6.83 -4.51 20.79
C SER A 237 6.77 -3.48 19.67
N GLY A 238 6.01 -3.72 18.61
CA GLY A 238 5.84 -2.76 17.53
C GLY A 238 5.12 -1.50 17.99
N ASN A 239 5.32 -0.41 17.26
CA ASN A 239 4.62 0.86 17.48
C ASN A 239 3.94 1.31 16.18
N ARG A 240 2.61 1.54 16.22
CA ARG A 240 1.78 1.88 15.06
C ARG A 240 2.03 3.29 14.52
N ASP A 241 2.58 4.17 15.34
CA ASP A 241 2.76 5.60 15.05
C ASP A 241 4.24 6.01 14.95
N GLU A 242 5.16 5.14 15.35
CA GLU A 242 6.60 5.46 15.35
C GLU A 242 7.24 5.07 14.02
N ARG A 243 7.87 6.03 13.37
CA ARG A 243 8.55 5.85 12.09
C ARG A 243 9.95 5.31 12.30
N THR A 244 10.26 4.19 11.66
CA THR A 244 11.64 3.76 11.50
C THR A 244 12.29 4.53 10.35
N PRO A 245 13.39 5.28 10.57
CA PRO A 245 14.06 6.00 9.51
C PRO A 245 14.55 5.07 8.39
N LEU A 246 14.09 5.30 7.17
CA LEU A 246 14.61 4.63 5.98
C LEU A 246 15.30 5.66 5.09
N TYR A 247 16.60 5.47 4.87
CA TYR A 247 17.44 6.41 4.16
C TYR A 247 17.48 6.14 2.67
N PHE A 248 17.37 7.23 1.90
CA PHE A 248 17.41 7.24 0.45
C PHE A 248 18.69 7.95 -0.03
N ALA A 249 19.20 7.51 -1.18
CA ALA A 249 20.20 8.20 -1.96
C ALA A 249 19.55 9.04 -3.06
N LEU A 250 20.25 10.02 -3.60
CA LEU A 250 19.85 10.71 -4.82
C LEU A 250 20.32 9.91 -6.04
N ASP A 251 19.55 9.92 -7.12
CA ASP A 251 19.85 9.10 -8.29
C ASP A 251 21.17 9.47 -8.97
N TRP A 252 21.52 10.74 -8.93
CA TRP A 252 22.73 11.31 -9.52
C TRP A 252 23.95 11.30 -8.62
N GLU A 253 23.86 10.85 -7.35
CA GLU A 253 24.99 10.86 -6.45
C GLU A 253 25.86 9.60 -6.50
N LYS A 254 27.12 9.74 -6.06
CA LYS A 254 28.00 8.60 -5.82
C LYS A 254 27.77 8.06 -4.43
N VAL A 255 27.49 6.76 -4.34
CA VAL A 255 27.17 6.09 -3.08
C VAL A 255 28.28 5.11 -2.71
N SER A 256 28.79 5.22 -1.47
CA SER A 256 29.70 4.24 -0.88
C SER A 256 28.99 3.38 0.18
N ALA A 257 29.43 2.13 0.37
CA ALA A 257 28.80 1.19 1.27
C ALA A 257 28.78 1.62 2.76
N ASN A 258 29.60 2.60 3.13
CA ASN A 258 29.68 3.11 4.51
C ASN A 258 28.64 4.19 4.83
N ARG A 259 27.94 4.72 3.82
CA ARG A 259 26.93 5.78 3.99
C ARG A 259 25.64 5.24 4.62
N GLU A 260 24.94 6.14 5.31
CA GLU A 260 23.67 5.80 5.99
C GLU A 260 22.61 5.35 5.01
N CYS A 261 22.52 5.94 3.81
CA CYS A 261 21.58 5.49 2.76
C CYS A 261 21.78 4.02 2.34
N CYS A 262 22.99 3.44 2.55
CA CYS A 262 23.24 2.02 2.31
C CYS A 262 22.95 1.14 3.54
N LYS A 263 23.23 1.65 4.74
CA LYS A 263 23.07 0.89 5.99
C LYS A 263 21.67 0.98 6.56
N GLY A 264 21.07 2.18 6.51
CA GLY A 264 19.80 2.54 7.08
C GLY A 264 18.62 2.57 6.10
N GLY A 265 18.80 2.10 4.86
CA GLY A 265 17.74 2.01 3.85
C GLY A 265 17.27 0.56 3.61
N TRP A 266 17.35 0.11 2.36
CA TRP A 266 16.93 -1.24 1.98
C TRP A 266 17.55 -2.35 2.81
N LYS A 267 18.80 -2.19 3.26
CA LYS A 267 19.50 -3.20 4.06
C LYS A 267 18.77 -3.52 5.37
N ILE A 268 18.12 -2.54 6.00
CA ILE A 268 17.27 -2.78 7.18
C ILE A 268 16.01 -3.53 6.76
N LEU A 269 15.34 -3.07 5.70
CA LEU A 269 14.02 -3.55 5.30
C LEU A 269 14.04 -4.94 4.64
N GLN A 270 15.14 -5.33 3.99
CA GLN A 270 15.17 -6.52 3.13
C GLN A 270 14.79 -7.84 3.80
N GLU A 271 15.12 -8.03 5.09
CA GLU A 271 14.74 -9.22 5.83
C GLU A 271 13.26 -9.17 6.24
N ASN A 272 12.79 -8.02 6.74
CA ASN A 272 11.39 -7.83 7.12
C ASN A 272 10.44 -8.11 5.95
N VAL A 273 10.78 -7.67 4.73
CA VAL A 273 10.00 -7.95 3.52
C VAL A 273 9.90 -9.46 3.24
N LYS A 274 10.91 -10.26 3.54
CA LYS A 274 10.87 -11.71 3.35
C LYS A 274 9.88 -12.41 4.28
N HIS A 275 9.51 -11.77 5.38
CA HIS A 275 8.63 -12.32 6.42
C HIS A 275 7.13 -12.05 6.17
N ILE A 276 6.77 -11.16 5.22
CA ILE A 276 5.39 -10.70 5.05
C ILE A 276 4.36 -11.80 4.82
N PHE A 277 4.73 -12.87 4.11
CA PHE A 277 3.80 -13.99 3.91
C PHE A 277 3.67 -14.83 5.18
N SER A 278 4.75 -15.00 5.93
CA SER A 278 4.72 -15.67 7.24
C SER A 278 3.82 -14.92 8.22
N HIS A 279 3.93 -13.58 8.28
CA HIS A 279 3.04 -12.75 9.10
C HIS A 279 1.58 -12.86 8.66
N ALA A 280 1.30 -12.79 7.34
CA ALA A 280 -0.06 -12.90 6.83
C ALA A 280 -0.73 -14.22 7.25
N VAL A 281 -0.02 -15.35 7.13
CA VAL A 281 -0.54 -16.66 7.53
C VAL A 281 -0.63 -16.80 9.06
N THR A 282 0.34 -16.28 9.80
CA THR A 282 0.32 -16.35 11.28
C THR A 282 -0.84 -15.55 11.85
N LEU A 283 -1.07 -14.32 11.34
CA LEU A 283 -2.19 -13.49 11.77
C LEU A 283 -3.54 -14.10 11.35
N GLU A 284 -3.62 -14.72 10.18
CA GLU A 284 -4.80 -15.49 9.79
C GLU A 284 -5.10 -16.64 10.76
N LEU A 285 -4.05 -17.40 11.19
CA LEU A 285 -4.18 -18.47 12.18
C LEU A 285 -4.65 -17.96 13.53
N LEU A 286 -4.10 -16.84 14.01
CA LEU A 286 -4.43 -16.23 15.29
C LEU A 286 -5.86 -15.68 15.33
N ASN A 287 -6.48 -15.38 14.18
CA ASN A 287 -7.81 -14.83 14.09
C ASN A 287 -8.90 -15.88 13.79
N GLN A 288 -8.62 -17.17 13.97
CA GLN A 288 -9.62 -18.24 13.92
C GLN A 288 -10.35 -18.36 15.28
N THR A 289 -11.21 -17.39 15.59
CA THR A 289 -11.92 -17.24 16.86
C THR A 289 -13.42 -17.13 16.66
N ASP A 290 -14.22 -17.29 17.72
CA ASP A 290 -15.68 -17.07 17.70
C ASP A 290 -16.03 -15.58 17.52
N ASP A 291 -15.16 -14.69 18.02
CA ASP A 291 -15.39 -13.25 17.94
C ASP A 291 -15.01 -12.75 16.53
N SER A 292 -16.02 -12.45 15.73
CA SER A 292 -15.84 -12.00 14.35
C SER A 292 -15.59 -10.50 14.22
N ASP A 293 -15.81 -9.72 15.29
CA ASP A 293 -15.86 -8.27 15.19
C ASP A 293 -14.51 -7.58 15.44
N GLU A 294 -13.61 -8.18 16.22
CA GLU A 294 -12.29 -7.61 16.47
C GLU A 294 -11.17 -8.50 15.91
N MET A 295 -10.44 -7.97 14.92
CA MET A 295 -9.23 -8.59 14.39
C MET A 295 -8.02 -8.19 15.24
N LEU A 296 -7.22 -9.19 15.65
CA LEU A 296 -6.09 -9.00 16.56
C LEU A 296 -4.76 -9.14 15.80
N ASP A 297 -3.95 -8.08 15.80
CA ASP A 297 -2.53 -8.19 15.46
C ASP A 297 -1.67 -8.36 16.72
N TYR A 298 -0.36 -8.48 16.53
CA TYR A 298 0.59 -8.73 17.63
C TYR A 298 0.59 -7.63 18.68
N ILE A 299 0.45 -6.37 18.27
CA ILE A 299 0.41 -5.22 19.16
C ILE A 299 -0.88 -5.26 19.98
N ARG A 300 -1.99 -5.57 19.33
CA ARG A 300 -3.29 -5.65 20.01
C ARG A 300 -3.32 -6.78 21.04
N PHE A 301 -2.73 -7.93 20.75
CA PHE A 301 -2.53 -8.99 21.75
C PHE A 301 -1.72 -8.47 22.95
N SER A 302 -0.60 -7.78 22.73
CA SER A 302 0.20 -7.20 23.81
C SER A 302 -0.59 -6.22 24.67
N GLU A 303 -1.34 -5.31 24.04
CA GLU A 303 -2.20 -4.32 24.72
C GLU A 303 -3.27 -4.99 25.60
N LEU A 304 -3.95 -6.02 25.06
CA LEU A 304 -5.01 -6.71 25.78
C LEU A 304 -4.48 -7.51 26.99
N VAL A 305 -3.28 -8.09 26.90
CA VAL A 305 -2.59 -8.75 28.01
C VAL A 305 -2.13 -7.72 29.05
N GLU A 306 -1.46 -6.64 28.61
CA GLU A 306 -0.89 -5.62 29.49
C GLU A 306 -1.97 -4.89 30.31
N ASN A 307 -3.14 -4.67 29.74
CA ASN A 307 -4.28 -4.04 30.44
C ASN A 307 -5.18 -5.03 31.18
N GLY A 308 -4.86 -6.32 31.18
CA GLY A 308 -5.60 -7.38 31.86
C GLY A 308 -6.96 -7.73 31.25
N THR A 309 -7.21 -7.34 29.99
CA THR A 309 -8.46 -7.68 29.29
C THR A 309 -8.51 -9.18 28.94
N ILE A 310 -7.38 -9.77 28.59
CA ILE A 310 -7.19 -11.21 28.39
C ILE A 310 -6.09 -11.72 29.33
N ASP A 311 -6.25 -12.97 29.79
CA ASP A 311 -5.25 -13.62 30.64
C ASP A 311 -4.08 -14.12 29.78
N ASP A 312 -2.84 -13.82 30.22
CA ASP A 312 -1.61 -14.17 29.51
C ASP A 312 -1.42 -15.67 29.35
N LEU A 313 -1.58 -16.45 30.45
CA LEU A 313 -1.32 -17.88 30.42
C LEU A 313 -2.41 -18.65 29.66
N GLU A 314 -3.68 -18.25 29.83
CA GLU A 314 -4.80 -18.85 29.10
C GLU A 314 -4.66 -18.55 27.58
N THR A 315 -4.38 -17.33 27.23
CA THR A 315 -4.16 -16.93 25.81
C THR A 315 -2.98 -17.67 25.18
N ALA A 316 -1.86 -17.75 25.89
CA ALA A 316 -0.70 -18.51 25.44
C ALA A 316 -1.04 -20.01 25.25
N ALA A 317 -1.86 -20.60 26.12
CA ALA A 317 -2.29 -22.00 26.01
C ALA A 317 -3.16 -22.22 24.75
N GLU A 318 -4.06 -21.28 24.42
CA GLU A 318 -4.86 -21.35 23.20
C GLU A 318 -3.97 -21.23 21.94
N ILE A 319 -3.00 -20.32 21.92
CA ILE A 319 -2.05 -20.16 20.79
C ILE A 319 -1.18 -21.43 20.64
N ARG A 320 -0.75 -22.06 21.72
CA ARG A 320 -0.02 -23.34 21.67
C ARG A 320 -0.88 -24.49 21.12
N LYS A 321 -2.21 -24.45 21.28
CA LYS A 321 -3.12 -25.38 20.58
C LYS A 321 -3.09 -25.17 19.07
N ILE A 322 -3.12 -23.90 18.63
CA ILE A 322 -2.98 -23.57 17.20
C ILE A 322 -1.64 -24.10 16.65
N GLU A 323 -0.53 -23.84 17.36
CA GLU A 323 0.80 -24.35 16.98
C GLU A 323 0.79 -25.86 16.81
N LYS A 324 0.24 -26.60 17.78
CA LYS A 324 0.17 -28.05 17.74
C LYS A 324 -0.64 -28.56 16.55
N ILE A 325 -1.85 -28.04 16.33
CA ILE A 325 -2.70 -28.43 15.20
C ILE A 325 -2.02 -28.10 13.87
N TYR A 326 -1.41 -26.92 13.75
CA TYR A 326 -0.67 -26.50 12.56
C TYR A 326 0.51 -27.43 12.28
N THR A 327 1.36 -27.71 13.28
CA THR A 327 2.54 -28.57 13.12
C THR A 327 2.16 -30.01 12.80
N ASP A 328 1.09 -30.54 13.38
CA ASP A 328 0.54 -31.86 13.09
C ASP A 328 -0.02 -31.94 11.65
N ALA A 329 -0.67 -30.87 11.19
CA ALA A 329 -1.21 -30.79 9.84
C ALA A 329 -0.12 -30.70 8.75
N VAL A 330 1.01 -30.07 9.07
CA VAL A 330 2.14 -29.88 8.17
C VAL A 330 3.11 -31.08 8.19
N GLY A 331 3.33 -31.68 9.38
CA GLY A 331 4.16 -32.87 9.56
C GLY A 331 5.65 -32.67 9.37
N ASP A 332 6.17 -31.45 9.44
CA ASP A 332 7.59 -31.11 9.23
C ASP A 332 8.40 -31.05 10.53
N TYR A 333 8.21 -32.03 11.39
CA TYR A 333 8.76 -32.08 12.75
C TYR A 333 10.28 -31.92 12.79
N LYS A 334 11.01 -32.50 11.81
CA LYS A 334 12.47 -32.39 11.74
C LYS A 334 12.95 -30.94 11.74
N ASN A 335 12.26 -30.07 11.02
CA ASN A 335 12.61 -28.65 10.95
C ASN A 335 12.08 -27.90 12.18
N PHE A 336 10.88 -28.26 12.69
CA PHE A 336 10.31 -27.61 13.87
C PHE A 336 11.13 -27.85 15.15
N TYR A 337 11.72 -29.04 15.33
CA TYR A 337 12.62 -29.32 16.46
C TYR A 337 13.91 -28.48 16.45
N GLN A 338 14.29 -27.90 15.34
CA GLN A 338 15.46 -27.03 15.23
C GLN A 338 15.18 -25.58 15.60
N ILE A 339 13.91 -25.21 15.76
CA ILE A 339 13.54 -23.84 16.14
C ILE A 339 13.96 -23.60 17.60
N PRO A 340 14.80 -22.57 17.87
CA PRO A 340 15.27 -22.30 19.23
C PRO A 340 14.12 -21.86 20.15
N ALA A 341 14.38 -21.85 21.44
CA ALA A 341 13.45 -21.26 22.41
C ALA A 341 13.28 -19.76 22.11
N MET A 342 12.03 -19.29 22.20
CA MET A 342 11.66 -17.91 21.95
C MET A 342 11.71 -17.09 23.23
N ASN A 343 12.13 -15.84 23.11
CA ASN A 343 11.99 -14.83 24.14
C ASN A 343 10.89 -13.84 23.73
N GLY A 344 10.11 -13.37 24.70
CA GLY A 344 9.05 -12.40 24.48
C GLY A 344 8.78 -11.58 25.73
N LYS A 345 7.89 -10.57 25.62
CA LYS A 345 7.48 -9.72 26.75
C LYS A 345 6.71 -10.50 27.82
N ASN A 346 5.91 -11.47 27.40
CA ASN A 346 5.04 -12.32 28.21
C ASN A 346 4.84 -13.67 27.51
N GLU A 347 4.10 -14.60 28.13
CA GLU A 347 3.88 -15.94 27.59
C GLU A 347 3.09 -15.94 26.27
N THR A 348 2.16 -15.01 26.09
CA THR A 348 1.41 -14.81 24.84
C THR A 348 2.35 -14.41 23.72
N ASP A 349 3.24 -13.43 23.91
CA ASP A 349 4.22 -13.01 22.90
C ASP A 349 5.20 -14.15 22.54
N VAL A 350 5.63 -14.93 23.53
CA VAL A 350 6.44 -16.13 23.32
C VAL A 350 5.72 -17.17 22.46
N ALA A 351 4.44 -17.43 22.73
CA ALA A 351 3.63 -18.38 21.97
C ALA A 351 3.39 -17.90 20.52
N ILE A 352 3.12 -16.61 20.33
CA ILE A 352 2.97 -15.98 19.00
C ILE A 352 4.26 -16.12 18.18
N ARG A 353 5.41 -15.76 18.74
CA ARG A 353 6.73 -15.86 18.07
C ARG A 353 7.06 -17.30 17.70
N ARG A 354 6.70 -18.25 18.55
CA ARG A 354 6.89 -19.68 18.28
C ARG A 354 6.01 -20.14 17.11
N LEU A 355 4.73 -19.80 17.10
CA LEU A 355 3.82 -20.08 15.98
C LEU A 355 4.33 -19.46 14.68
N PHE A 356 4.70 -18.18 14.68
CA PHE A 356 5.31 -17.51 13.53
C PHE A 356 6.53 -18.27 13.03
N SER A 357 7.42 -18.71 13.93
CA SER A 357 8.65 -19.43 13.53
C SER A 357 8.35 -20.78 12.89
N CYS A 358 7.29 -21.47 13.33
CA CYS A 358 6.81 -22.70 12.68
C CYS A 358 6.31 -22.41 11.26
N VAL A 359 5.49 -21.38 11.09
CA VAL A 359 4.99 -20.93 9.78
C VAL A 359 6.14 -20.50 8.87
N HIS A 360 7.05 -19.65 9.39
CA HIS A 360 8.21 -19.15 8.63
C HIS A 360 9.14 -20.28 8.17
N THR A 361 9.36 -21.29 9.03
CA THR A 361 10.14 -22.48 8.66
C THR A 361 9.60 -23.18 7.41
N GLN A 362 8.28 -23.23 7.20
CA GLN A 362 7.72 -23.77 5.97
C GLN A 362 8.02 -22.88 4.76
N PHE A 363 7.99 -21.56 4.93
CA PHE A 363 8.20 -20.62 3.82
C PHE A 363 9.67 -20.40 3.44
N ILE A 364 10.61 -20.76 4.28
CA ILE A 364 12.03 -20.79 3.89
C ILE A 364 12.48 -22.15 3.37
N ASN A 365 11.69 -23.20 3.56
CA ASN A 365 11.98 -24.58 3.15
C ASN A 365 10.98 -25.08 2.07
N LYS A 366 10.05 -25.92 2.44
CA LYS A 366 9.15 -26.63 1.51
C LYS A 366 8.23 -25.70 0.70
N ARG A 367 7.88 -24.54 1.25
CA ARG A 367 6.98 -23.55 0.62
C ARG A 367 7.70 -22.30 0.11
N LYS A 368 9.02 -22.37 -0.05
CA LYS A 368 9.86 -21.26 -0.51
C LYS A 368 9.35 -20.65 -1.81
N SER A 369 8.96 -21.46 -2.80
CA SER A 369 8.42 -20.93 -4.07
C SER A 369 7.14 -20.11 -3.91
N ALA A 370 6.27 -20.47 -2.96
CA ALA A 370 5.06 -19.69 -2.67
C ALA A 370 5.41 -18.37 -1.97
N ASN A 371 6.33 -18.43 -1.00
CA ASN A 371 6.85 -17.24 -0.32
C ASN A 371 7.50 -16.26 -1.32
N ASP A 372 8.41 -16.76 -2.17
CA ASP A 372 9.10 -15.93 -3.15
C ASP A 372 8.10 -15.23 -4.11
N LYS A 373 7.06 -15.94 -4.57
CA LYS A 373 6.01 -15.35 -5.41
C LYS A 373 5.22 -14.25 -4.70
N TYR A 374 4.96 -14.42 -3.43
CA TYR A 374 4.24 -13.43 -2.62
C TYR A 374 5.10 -12.19 -2.37
N VAL A 375 6.29 -12.39 -1.85
CA VAL A 375 7.27 -11.35 -1.49
C VAL A 375 7.72 -10.54 -2.71
N ASN A 376 7.93 -11.21 -3.85
CA ASN A 376 8.36 -10.54 -5.09
C ASN A 376 7.33 -9.50 -5.60
N LYS A 377 6.04 -9.60 -5.23
CA LYS A 377 5.06 -8.55 -5.58
C LYS A 377 5.49 -7.18 -5.05
N LEU A 378 5.91 -7.14 -3.79
CA LEU A 378 6.36 -5.91 -3.15
C LEU A 378 7.77 -5.50 -3.61
N ILE A 379 8.70 -6.45 -3.70
CA ILE A 379 10.08 -6.15 -4.12
C ILE A 379 10.12 -5.58 -5.55
N GLU A 380 9.37 -6.15 -6.49
CA GLU A 380 9.33 -5.66 -7.88
C GLU A 380 8.68 -4.28 -7.97
N PHE A 381 7.68 -3.98 -7.14
CA PHE A 381 7.16 -2.63 -7.01
C PHE A 381 8.24 -1.65 -6.54
N TYR A 382 9.02 -1.99 -5.52
CA TYR A 382 10.12 -1.13 -5.09
C TYR A 382 11.20 -0.97 -6.17
N ARG A 383 11.53 -2.04 -6.90
CA ARG A 383 12.50 -2.03 -8.01
C ARG A 383 12.04 -1.20 -9.20
N SER A 384 10.75 -1.15 -9.47
CA SER A 384 10.23 -0.39 -10.62
C SER A 384 10.52 1.10 -10.50
N ARG A 385 10.65 1.63 -9.27
CA ARG A 385 10.81 3.07 -9.06
C ARG A 385 12.03 3.45 -8.22
N TRP A 386 12.19 2.90 -7.02
CA TRP A 386 13.16 3.41 -6.05
C TRP A 386 14.35 2.49 -5.78
N LEU A 387 14.19 1.18 -5.86
CA LEU A 387 15.24 0.25 -5.45
C LEU A 387 16.20 -0.04 -6.60
N LYS A 388 17.41 0.53 -6.55
CA LYS A 388 18.42 0.42 -7.61
C LYS A 388 19.69 -0.30 -7.13
N ASN A 389 20.31 -1.05 -8.04
CA ASN A 389 21.59 -1.71 -7.78
C ASN A 389 22.75 -0.71 -7.96
N ARG A 390 23.43 -0.39 -6.86
CA ARG A 390 24.60 0.51 -6.80
C ARG A 390 25.93 -0.25 -6.78
N LYS A 391 26.02 -1.35 -7.52
CA LYS A 391 27.23 -2.18 -7.66
C LYS A 391 27.74 -2.65 -6.29
N LYS A 392 28.95 -2.22 -5.87
CA LYS A 392 29.58 -2.61 -4.59
C LYS A 392 28.76 -2.20 -3.36
N SER A 393 27.89 -1.21 -3.47
CA SER A 393 27.03 -0.76 -2.37
C SER A 393 25.72 -1.58 -2.27
N GLY A 394 25.46 -2.50 -3.20
CA GLY A 394 24.26 -3.34 -3.21
C GLY A 394 23.01 -2.60 -3.67
N LEU A 395 21.86 -3.08 -3.23
CA LEU A 395 20.57 -2.44 -3.47
C LEU A 395 20.36 -1.28 -2.50
N VAL A 396 19.98 -0.12 -3.03
CA VAL A 396 19.78 1.12 -2.28
C VAL A 396 18.50 1.80 -2.77
N PHE A 397 17.74 2.41 -1.87
CA PHE A 397 16.63 3.29 -2.24
C PHE A 397 17.15 4.59 -2.84
N ASN A 398 16.57 5.02 -3.96
CA ASN A 398 17.00 6.21 -4.68
C ASN A 398 15.81 7.12 -4.99
N LEU A 399 16.04 8.41 -4.96
CA LEU A 399 15.10 9.43 -5.39
C LEU A 399 15.58 10.07 -6.68
N THR A 400 14.69 10.18 -7.66
CA THR A 400 14.91 10.93 -8.89
C THR A 400 14.68 12.42 -8.66
N GLU A 401 15.07 13.26 -9.62
CA GLU A 401 14.73 14.70 -9.61
C GLU A 401 13.22 14.92 -9.56
N ARG A 402 12.43 14.10 -10.27
CA ARG A 402 10.97 14.12 -10.23
C ARG A 402 10.44 13.84 -8.82
N ASP A 403 10.96 12.81 -8.13
CA ASP A 403 10.56 12.50 -6.76
C ASP A 403 10.85 13.65 -5.81
N ILE A 404 12.02 14.29 -5.94
CA ILE A 404 12.41 15.44 -5.13
C ILE A 404 11.49 16.65 -5.39
N ILE A 405 11.19 16.96 -6.64
CA ILE A 405 10.28 18.05 -7.00
C ILE A 405 8.88 17.78 -6.42
N PHE A 406 8.38 16.55 -6.58
CA PHE A 406 7.08 16.15 -6.05
C PHE A 406 7.02 16.26 -4.51
N LEU A 407 7.99 15.68 -3.81
CA LEU A 407 8.11 15.79 -2.34
C LEU A 407 8.22 17.25 -1.87
N THR A 408 8.95 18.09 -2.62
CA THR A 408 9.09 19.51 -2.30
C THR A 408 7.74 20.24 -2.43
N LYS A 409 6.98 19.99 -3.49
CA LYS A 409 5.63 20.53 -3.67
C LYS A 409 4.70 20.15 -2.53
N LEU A 410 4.67 18.86 -2.14
CA LEU A 410 3.89 18.36 -1.02
C LEU A 410 4.33 18.96 0.33
N SER A 411 5.60 19.32 0.47
CA SER A 411 6.16 19.83 1.73
C SER A 411 5.95 21.32 1.91
N ILE A 412 6.05 22.09 0.84
CA ILE A 412 5.86 23.56 0.89
C ILE A 412 4.37 23.91 0.88
N GLN A 413 3.56 23.12 0.17
CA GLN A 413 2.11 23.35 0.02
C GLN A 413 1.79 24.78 -0.45
N ASN A 414 0.96 25.52 0.33
CA ASN A 414 0.52 26.86 -0.02
C ASN A 414 1.48 27.97 0.46
N GLU A 415 2.53 27.61 1.19
CA GLU A 415 3.52 28.58 1.67
C GLU A 415 4.38 29.11 0.50
N GLU A 416 4.85 30.34 0.58
CA GLU A 416 5.76 30.88 -0.43
C GLU A 416 7.13 30.21 -0.40
N ARG A 417 7.58 29.82 0.79
CA ARG A 417 8.88 29.19 1.04
C ARG A 417 8.93 28.46 2.37
N ILE A 418 9.80 27.48 2.51
CA ILE A 418 10.09 26.74 3.73
C ILE A 418 11.58 26.82 4.08
N ARG A 419 11.95 26.78 5.35
CA ARG A 419 13.36 26.61 5.74
C ARG A 419 13.88 25.25 5.26
N LEU A 420 15.09 25.23 4.74
CA LEU A 420 15.69 23.98 4.22
C LEU A 420 15.70 22.86 5.27
N ILE A 421 16.00 23.18 6.53
CA ILE A 421 15.98 22.20 7.62
C ILE A 421 14.55 21.65 7.89
N ASP A 422 13.55 22.48 7.77
CA ASP A 422 12.16 22.08 7.99
C ASP A 422 11.62 21.32 6.77
N LEU A 423 12.10 21.59 5.55
CA LEU A 423 11.80 20.80 4.37
C LEU A 423 12.25 19.34 4.55
N PHE A 424 13.45 19.10 5.11
CA PHE A 424 13.89 17.74 5.40
C PHE A 424 12.99 17.03 6.41
N LYS A 425 12.51 17.74 7.44
CA LYS A 425 11.54 17.18 8.40
C LYS A 425 10.21 16.83 7.73
N GLU A 426 9.78 17.64 6.75
CA GLU A 426 8.58 17.33 5.95
C GLU A 426 8.77 16.08 5.09
N TYR A 427 9.98 15.82 4.54
CA TYR A 427 10.27 14.57 3.86
C TYR A 427 10.24 13.39 4.84
N GLU A 428 10.81 13.54 6.03
CA GLU A 428 10.82 12.55 7.09
C GLU A 428 9.40 12.16 7.55
N LYS A 429 8.44 13.11 7.56
CA LYS A 429 7.01 12.82 7.81
C LYS A 429 6.37 11.92 6.76
N ARG A 430 6.96 11.83 5.56
CA ARG A 430 6.54 10.99 4.45
C ARG A 430 7.41 9.73 4.30
N GLY A 431 8.18 9.41 5.36
CA GLY A 431 9.03 8.21 5.40
C GLY A 431 10.33 8.33 4.61
N VAL A 432 10.71 9.51 4.13
CA VAL A 432 11.90 9.75 3.30
C VAL A 432 12.98 10.44 4.12
N TYR A 433 14.04 9.73 4.44
CA TYR A 433 15.18 10.25 5.17
C TYR A 433 16.41 10.38 4.25
N LEU A 434 17.17 11.46 4.43
CA LEU A 434 18.40 11.72 3.68
C LEU A 434 19.58 11.81 4.64
N ASP A 435 20.71 11.19 4.29
CA ASP A 435 21.94 11.40 5.04
C ASP A 435 22.57 12.77 4.71
N ASN A 436 23.57 13.18 5.50
CA ASN A 436 24.18 14.50 5.34
C ASN A 436 24.74 14.74 3.93
N SER A 437 25.32 13.73 3.30
CA SER A 437 25.85 13.86 1.94
C SER A 437 24.76 14.12 0.92
N SER A 438 23.64 13.38 1.00
CA SER A 438 22.47 13.62 0.14
C SER A 438 21.84 14.99 0.39
N LYS A 439 21.76 15.43 1.68
CA LYS A 439 21.25 16.78 2.03
C LYS A 439 22.08 17.90 1.41
N ILE A 440 23.42 17.78 1.39
CA ILE A 440 24.30 18.75 0.76
C ILE A 440 24.07 18.80 -0.77
N LEU A 441 24.03 17.65 -1.42
CA LEU A 441 23.79 17.59 -2.86
C LEU A 441 22.40 18.10 -3.25
N LEU A 442 21.40 17.89 -2.42
CA LEU A 442 20.05 18.41 -2.61
C LEU A 442 20.02 19.93 -2.48
N GLN A 443 20.80 20.50 -1.54
CA GLN A 443 20.99 21.94 -1.43
C GLN A 443 21.63 22.55 -2.68
N GLU A 444 22.63 21.87 -3.28
CA GLU A 444 23.25 22.28 -4.55
C GLU A 444 22.22 22.21 -5.69
N PHE A 445 21.40 21.17 -5.72
CA PHE A 445 20.34 21.00 -6.71
C PHE A 445 19.33 22.17 -6.66
N PHE A 446 18.83 22.52 -5.46
CA PHE A 446 17.94 23.67 -5.31
C PHE A 446 18.60 25.01 -5.69
N THR A 447 19.92 25.13 -5.42
CA THR A 447 20.68 26.31 -5.85
C THR A 447 20.74 26.42 -7.37
N LYS A 448 21.00 25.32 -8.08
CA LYS A 448 21.03 25.28 -9.56
C LYS A 448 19.66 25.62 -10.19
N LEU A 449 18.58 25.27 -9.51
CA LEU A 449 17.21 25.58 -9.94
C LEU A 449 16.74 27.00 -9.55
N ASN A 450 17.60 27.82 -8.92
CA ASN A 450 17.24 29.14 -8.37
C ASN A 450 16.09 29.08 -7.33
N MET A 451 15.94 27.94 -6.68
CA MET A 451 14.91 27.73 -5.65
C MET A 451 15.42 28.07 -4.24
N LEU A 452 16.72 28.22 -4.03
CA LEU A 452 17.31 28.47 -2.71
C LEU A 452 17.59 29.96 -2.50
N ASP A 453 16.94 30.54 -1.50
CA ASP A 453 17.24 31.89 -1.01
C ASP A 453 18.16 31.82 0.22
N LYS A 454 19.23 32.61 0.21
CA LYS A 454 20.10 32.85 1.38
C LYS A 454 19.79 34.26 1.91
N LYS A 455 19.36 34.39 3.16
CA LYS A 455 19.32 35.70 3.83
C LYS A 455 20.72 36.06 4.30
N SER A 456 21.19 37.27 3.98
CA SER A 456 22.57 37.73 4.12
C SER A 456 23.08 37.93 5.55
N ASP A 457 22.23 38.01 6.58
CA ASP A 457 22.61 38.52 7.90
C ASP A 457 22.76 37.46 9.01
N SER A 458 22.42 36.21 8.74
CA SER A 458 22.78 35.08 9.61
C SER A 458 22.95 33.85 8.73
N GLY A 459 24.16 33.30 8.64
CA GLY A 459 24.57 32.23 7.71
C GLY A 459 23.75 30.93 7.78
N ASP A 460 22.72 30.83 8.61
CA ASP A 460 21.96 29.62 8.91
C ASP A 460 20.54 29.58 8.33
N ALA A 461 19.99 30.68 7.80
CA ALA A 461 18.62 30.71 7.32
C ALA A 461 18.53 30.57 5.80
N GLN A 462 18.57 29.34 5.32
CA GLN A 462 18.30 28.99 3.91
C GLN A 462 16.83 28.61 3.74
N TYR A 463 16.20 29.13 2.69
CA TYR A 463 14.80 28.92 2.37
C TYR A 463 14.67 28.33 0.97
N VAL A 464 13.81 27.30 0.83
CA VAL A 464 13.42 26.77 -0.48
C VAL A 464 12.09 27.38 -0.89
N LYS A 465 12.07 27.99 -2.10
CA LYS A 465 10.89 28.62 -2.69
C LYS A 465 9.91 27.57 -3.20
N ARG A 466 8.63 27.95 -3.25
CA ARG A 466 7.58 27.16 -3.87
C ARG A 466 7.90 26.93 -5.37
N ILE A 467 7.65 25.72 -5.84
CA ILE A 467 7.68 25.36 -7.25
C ILE A 467 6.32 25.74 -7.83
N LEU A 468 6.33 26.58 -8.85
CA LEU A 468 5.13 26.99 -9.59
C LEU A 468 4.62 25.85 -10.48
#